data_c506b1a79dd1b10607e09965ddcf8ac4
#
_entry.id   c506b1a79dd1b10607e09965ddcf8ac4
#
_cell.length_a   1.000
_cell.length_b   1.000
_cell.length_c   1.000
_cell.angle_alpha   90.00
_cell.angle_beta   90.00
_cell.angle_gamma   90.00
#
_symmetry.space_group_name_H-M   'P 1'
#
loop_
_entity.id
_entity.type
_entity.pdbx_description
1 polymer ?
#
loop_
_entity_poly.entity_id
_entity_poly.type
_entity_poly.pdbx_seq_one_letter_code
_entity_poly.pdbx_strand_id
1 'polypeptide(L)'
;MNKDQLQFLVSGILFGFLLGYIIAYAVHEPKVVQQAAPVPAAGNMGMGQSVPQPAGVEGGGAVGGGGGNEQMMATVFEEIKSLKAAIEKNPKDAASLIRLANMYHDARKFEEAVQYYKRGLEVTPKDVDARTDMGICLYEMGMADDAIAQFRTSLSYDPNHWQTWLNLGVVYLFDKHDVKAASDAFDKVEELNPGFKDLPLLREAIKKARASGPPQAS
;
A
#
# COMPACT_ATOMS: atom_id res chain seq x y z
N MET A 1 24.71 2.94 -1.78
CA MET A 1 23.31 3.12 -2.22
C MET A 1 22.86 4.46 -1.64
N ASN A 2 22.40 5.39 -2.49
CA ASN A 2 22.07 6.75 -2.05
C ASN A 2 20.74 6.76 -1.29
N LYS A 3 20.56 7.70 -0.33
CA LYS A 3 19.38 7.81 0.54
C LYS A 3 18.07 7.87 -0.26
N ASP A 4 18.12 8.53 -1.42
CA ASP A 4 16.98 8.67 -2.33
C ASP A 4 16.58 7.35 -3.00
N GLN A 5 17.54 6.50 -3.35
CA GLN A 5 17.29 5.16 -3.91
C GLN A 5 16.66 4.22 -2.89
N LEU A 6 17.02 4.36 -1.61
CA LEU A 6 16.44 3.59 -0.51
C LEU A 6 14.97 4.00 -0.28
N GLN A 7 14.67 5.30 -0.36
CA GLN A 7 13.32 5.84 -0.15
C GLN A 7 12.35 5.41 -1.27
N PHE A 8 12.81 5.38 -2.53
CA PHE A 8 12.02 4.82 -3.65
C PHE A 8 11.75 3.32 -3.50
N LEU A 9 12.70 2.57 -2.96
CA LEU A 9 12.58 1.12 -2.76
C LEU A 9 11.52 0.78 -1.69
N VAL A 10 11.45 1.59 -0.64
CA VAL A 10 10.53 1.40 0.49
C VAL A 10 9.10 1.75 0.12
N SER A 11 8.90 2.88 -0.58
CA SER A 11 7.59 3.35 -1.02
C SER A 11 6.81 2.30 -1.82
N GLY A 12 7.50 1.53 -2.63
CA GLY A 12 6.82 0.55 -3.48
C GLY A 12 6.56 -0.83 -2.86
N ILE A 13 7.27 -1.21 -1.81
CA ILE A 13 6.98 -2.45 -1.08
C ILE A 13 5.62 -2.33 -0.37
N LEU A 14 5.28 -1.12 0.12
CA LEU A 14 4.01 -0.85 0.77
C LEU A 14 2.81 -0.96 -0.19
N PHE A 15 3.01 -0.76 -1.49
CA PHE A 15 1.93 -0.78 -2.49
C PHE A 15 1.81 -2.07 -3.30
N GLY A 16 2.55 -3.13 -2.96
CA GLY A 16 2.48 -4.41 -3.69
C GLY A 16 3.05 -4.37 -5.11
N PHE A 17 3.49 -3.20 -5.60
CA PHE A 17 4.01 -3.02 -6.96
C PHE A 17 5.52 -3.20 -7.08
N LEU A 18 6.25 -3.13 -5.97
CA LEU A 18 7.71 -3.03 -6.01
C LEU A 18 8.46 -4.34 -5.85
N LEU A 19 7.80 -5.43 -5.56
CA LEU A 19 8.49 -6.72 -5.54
C LEU A 19 9.01 -7.12 -6.91
N GLY A 20 8.28 -6.79 -7.98
CA GLY A 20 8.77 -6.97 -9.36
C GLY A 20 10.00 -6.11 -9.69
N TYR A 21 10.09 -4.91 -9.14
CA TYR A 21 11.22 -4.01 -9.37
C TYR A 21 12.46 -4.39 -8.57
N ILE A 22 12.30 -4.84 -7.33
CA ILE A 22 13.40 -5.34 -6.49
C ILE A 22 14.05 -6.58 -7.11
N ILE A 23 13.26 -7.49 -7.70
CA ILE A 23 13.78 -8.66 -8.41
C ILE A 23 14.59 -8.24 -9.64
N ALA A 24 14.08 -7.29 -10.42
CA ALA A 24 14.78 -6.80 -11.61
C ALA A 24 16.11 -6.09 -11.26
N TYR A 25 16.14 -5.36 -10.12
CA TYR A 25 17.34 -4.60 -9.71
C TYR A 25 18.38 -5.46 -8.97
N ALA A 26 17.98 -6.51 -8.28
CA ALA A 26 18.89 -7.43 -7.58
C ALA A 26 19.58 -8.44 -8.54
N VAL A 27 19.01 -8.64 -9.74
CA VAL A 27 19.47 -9.65 -10.72
C VAL A 27 20.09 -9.04 -11.98
N HIS A 28 19.83 -7.74 -12.26
CA HIS A 28 20.37 -7.09 -13.48
C HIS A 28 21.06 -5.76 -13.14
N GLU A 29 22.34 -5.64 -13.52
CA GLU A 29 22.99 -4.32 -13.58
C GLU A 29 22.30 -3.47 -14.66
N PRO A 30 21.92 -2.20 -14.37
CA PRO A 30 21.13 -1.42 -15.31
C PRO A 30 21.96 -0.94 -16.49
N LYS A 31 21.65 -1.43 -17.68
CA LYS A 31 21.89 -0.67 -18.90
C LYS A 31 20.79 0.39 -18.99
N VAL A 32 21.20 1.64 -18.90
CA VAL A 32 20.34 2.81 -19.07
C VAL A 32 19.60 2.75 -20.39
N VAL A 33 18.28 2.60 -20.36
CA VAL A 33 17.40 2.93 -21.49
C VAL A 33 16.27 3.80 -20.98
N GLN A 34 16.32 5.03 -21.43
CA GLN A 34 15.28 6.04 -21.31
C GLN A 34 14.08 5.64 -22.15
N GLN A 35 12.94 5.34 -21.52
CA GLN A 35 11.62 5.62 -22.10
C GLN A 35 10.52 5.32 -21.07
N ALA A 36 9.78 6.35 -20.72
CA ALA A 36 8.60 6.24 -19.88
C ALA A 36 7.46 5.55 -20.65
N ALA A 37 6.91 4.47 -20.08
CA ALA A 37 5.65 3.90 -20.52
C ALA A 37 4.59 4.05 -19.41
N PRO A 38 3.31 4.27 -19.75
CA PRO A 38 2.27 4.57 -18.77
C PRO A 38 1.89 3.33 -17.96
N VAL A 39 1.68 3.54 -16.66
CA VAL A 39 1.29 2.53 -15.67
C VAL A 39 -0.19 2.16 -15.85
N PRO A 40 -0.56 0.88 -15.96
CA PRO A 40 -1.96 0.47 -15.88
C PRO A 40 -2.45 0.49 -14.43
N ALA A 41 -3.64 1.00 -14.22
CA ALA A 41 -4.31 1.12 -12.93
C ALA A 41 -4.49 -0.24 -12.24
N ALA A 42 -4.18 -0.26 -10.94
CA ALA A 42 -4.33 -1.43 -10.08
C ALA A 42 -5.80 -1.84 -9.94
N GLY A 43 -6.07 -3.08 -10.32
CA GLY A 43 -7.37 -3.72 -10.12
C GLY A 43 -7.64 -4.02 -8.65
N ASN A 44 -8.81 -3.64 -8.24
CA ASN A 44 -9.48 -3.89 -6.97
C ASN A 44 -9.48 -5.40 -6.61
N MET A 45 -8.82 -5.79 -5.51
CA MET A 45 -9.07 -7.07 -4.87
C MET A 45 -10.16 -6.89 -3.81
N GLY A 46 -11.41 -6.78 -4.26
CA GLY A 46 -12.58 -6.91 -3.41
C GLY A 46 -12.93 -8.38 -3.22
N MET A 47 -13.16 -8.80 -1.99
CA MET A 47 -13.74 -10.09 -1.67
C MET A 47 -15.15 -10.24 -2.24
N GLY A 48 -15.33 -11.35 -2.93
CA GLY A 48 -16.50 -12.17 -3.14
C GLY A 48 -17.87 -11.52 -3.30
N GLN A 49 -18.34 -11.56 -4.53
CA GLN A 49 -19.66 -12.15 -4.84
C GLN A 49 -19.75 -12.40 -6.36
N SER A 50 -20.04 -13.64 -6.70
CA SER A 50 -20.29 -14.12 -8.04
C SER A 50 -21.56 -13.49 -8.62
N VAL A 51 -21.45 -12.78 -9.75
CA VAL A 51 -22.58 -12.43 -10.61
C VAL A 51 -22.29 -12.93 -12.03
N PRO A 52 -23.25 -13.55 -12.72
CA PRO A 52 -23.00 -14.29 -13.96
C PRO A 52 -22.72 -13.37 -15.13
N GLN A 53 -21.76 -13.78 -15.94
CA GLN A 53 -21.35 -13.13 -17.19
C GLN A 53 -22.36 -13.44 -18.32
N PRO A 54 -22.82 -12.49 -19.09
CA PRO A 54 -23.45 -12.78 -20.37
C PRO A 54 -22.39 -12.94 -21.48
N ALA A 55 -22.61 -13.95 -22.30
CA ALA A 55 -21.76 -14.38 -23.38
C ALA A 55 -21.77 -13.40 -24.57
N GLY A 56 -20.59 -13.22 -25.15
CA GLY A 56 -20.35 -13.08 -26.59
C GLY A 56 -20.65 -11.75 -27.24
N VAL A 57 -19.60 -11.01 -27.61
CA VAL A 57 -19.51 -10.39 -28.97
C VAL A 57 -18.04 -10.36 -29.40
N GLU A 58 -17.70 -11.10 -30.43
CA GLU A 58 -16.49 -10.95 -31.23
C GLU A 58 -16.60 -9.70 -32.10
N GLY A 59 -15.51 -8.98 -32.25
CA GLY A 59 -15.43 -7.88 -33.22
C GLY A 59 -14.21 -7.00 -33.01
N GLY A 60 -13.16 -7.22 -33.81
CA GLY A 60 -11.91 -6.45 -33.78
C GLY A 60 -12.08 -5.00 -34.30
N GLY A 61 -11.10 -4.17 -33.92
CA GLY A 61 -10.91 -2.86 -34.60
C GLY A 61 -10.26 -1.81 -33.73
N ALA A 62 -8.95 -1.61 -33.93
CA ALA A 62 -8.20 -0.35 -33.97
C ALA A 62 -8.37 0.71 -32.84
N VAL A 63 -7.33 0.86 -32.05
CA VAL A 63 -6.63 2.11 -31.68
C VAL A 63 -7.49 3.39 -31.53
N GLY A 64 -7.79 3.74 -30.29
CA GLY A 64 -8.29 5.03 -29.87
C GLY A 64 -7.87 5.31 -28.43
N GLY A 65 -6.59 5.63 -28.20
CA GLY A 65 -5.97 5.67 -26.85
C GLY A 65 -6.16 7.00 -26.10
N GLY A 66 -7.28 7.71 -26.22
CA GLY A 66 -7.52 8.97 -25.53
C GLY A 66 -8.76 9.01 -24.64
N GLY A 67 -9.85 8.36 -25.04
CA GLY A 67 -11.15 8.51 -24.37
C GLY A 67 -11.31 7.75 -23.04
N GLY A 68 -10.57 6.68 -22.82
CA GLY A 68 -10.74 5.86 -21.62
C GLY A 68 -10.23 6.55 -20.34
N ASN A 69 -9.19 7.34 -20.45
CA ASN A 69 -8.58 8.01 -19.30
C ASN A 69 -9.42 9.20 -18.81
N GLU A 70 -9.98 9.98 -19.72
CA GLU A 70 -10.84 11.11 -19.39
C GLU A 70 -12.13 10.63 -18.71
N GLN A 71 -12.72 9.57 -19.23
CA GLN A 71 -13.94 9.00 -18.68
C GLN A 71 -13.72 8.40 -17.28
N MET A 72 -12.58 7.75 -17.06
CA MET A 72 -12.18 7.24 -15.74
C MET A 72 -11.95 8.38 -14.74
N MET A 73 -11.26 9.43 -15.14
CA MET A 73 -11.04 10.62 -14.31
C MET A 73 -12.35 11.31 -13.94
N ALA A 74 -13.29 11.44 -14.89
CA ALA A 74 -14.61 12.00 -14.62
C ALA A 74 -15.39 11.15 -13.59
N THR A 75 -15.33 9.82 -13.69
CA THR A 75 -16.00 8.91 -12.75
C THR A 75 -15.42 9.07 -11.34
N VAL A 76 -14.09 9.10 -11.20
CA VAL A 76 -13.41 9.32 -9.91
C VAL A 76 -13.79 10.68 -9.31
N PHE A 77 -13.87 11.72 -10.12
CA PHE A 77 -14.27 13.06 -9.66
C PHE A 77 -15.71 13.10 -9.13
N GLU A 78 -16.66 12.48 -9.85
CA GLU A 78 -18.06 12.41 -9.40
C GLU A 78 -18.22 11.55 -8.14
N GLU A 79 -17.44 10.46 -7.99
CA GLU A 79 -17.41 9.66 -6.77
C GLU A 79 -16.92 10.49 -5.57
N ILE A 80 -15.81 11.21 -5.71
CA ILE A 80 -15.28 12.11 -4.65
C ILE A 80 -16.34 13.15 -4.25
N LYS A 81 -17.00 13.76 -5.22
CA LYS A 81 -18.07 14.76 -4.99
C LYS A 81 -19.26 14.15 -4.25
N SER A 82 -19.69 12.96 -4.66
CA SER A 82 -20.77 12.22 -4.01
C SER A 82 -20.45 11.87 -2.56
N LEU A 83 -19.22 11.35 -2.30
CA LEU A 83 -18.78 11.03 -0.94
C LEU A 83 -18.70 12.28 -0.05
N LYS A 84 -18.20 13.39 -0.57
CA LYS A 84 -18.18 14.66 0.17
C LYS A 84 -19.60 15.12 0.53
N ALA A 85 -20.54 15.05 -0.40
CA ALA A 85 -21.94 15.40 -0.14
C ALA A 85 -22.59 14.45 0.87
N ALA A 86 -22.25 13.16 0.86
CA ALA A 86 -22.72 12.21 1.89
C ALA A 86 -22.17 12.56 3.28
N ILE A 87 -20.88 12.90 3.37
CA ILE A 87 -20.22 13.31 4.62
C ILE A 87 -20.78 14.64 5.16
N GLU A 88 -21.14 15.58 4.29
CA GLU A 88 -21.80 16.83 4.69
C GLU A 88 -23.18 16.57 5.32
N LYS A 89 -23.94 15.62 4.77
CA LYS A 89 -25.25 15.21 5.31
C LYS A 89 -25.11 14.41 6.59
N ASN A 90 -24.11 13.54 6.67
CA ASN A 90 -23.81 12.71 7.84
C ASN A 90 -22.31 12.73 8.14
N PRO A 91 -21.82 13.65 8.98
CA PRO A 91 -20.41 13.75 9.34
C PRO A 91 -19.81 12.52 10.04
N LYS A 92 -20.66 11.57 10.48
CA LYS A 92 -20.28 10.29 11.10
C LYS A 92 -20.52 9.09 10.19
N ASP A 93 -20.66 9.29 8.89
CA ASP A 93 -20.68 8.19 7.93
C ASP A 93 -19.27 7.62 7.75
N ALA A 94 -18.95 6.62 8.58
CA ALA A 94 -17.62 5.99 8.55
C ALA A 94 -17.29 5.38 7.19
N ALA A 95 -18.28 4.78 6.52
CA ALA A 95 -18.06 4.16 5.20
C ALA A 95 -17.65 5.20 4.15
N SER A 96 -18.37 6.32 4.07
CA SER A 96 -18.01 7.41 3.15
C SER A 96 -16.67 8.06 3.52
N LEU A 97 -16.37 8.22 4.82
CA LEU A 97 -15.10 8.78 5.29
C LEU A 97 -13.92 7.88 4.89
N ILE A 98 -14.00 6.57 5.15
CA ILE A 98 -12.94 5.61 4.82
C ILE A 98 -12.80 5.47 3.30
N ARG A 99 -13.91 5.39 2.57
CA ARG A 99 -13.87 5.32 1.10
C ARG A 99 -13.19 6.54 0.48
N LEU A 100 -13.48 7.75 0.98
CA LEU A 100 -12.83 8.97 0.52
C LEU A 100 -11.34 8.99 0.90
N ALA A 101 -10.98 8.47 2.09
CA ALA A 101 -9.60 8.31 2.50
C ALA A 101 -8.83 7.39 1.54
N ASN A 102 -9.42 6.23 1.19
CA ASN A 102 -8.83 5.29 0.22
C ASN A 102 -8.60 5.97 -1.14
N MET A 103 -9.55 6.76 -1.63
CA MET A 103 -9.38 7.49 -2.90
C MET A 103 -8.25 8.51 -2.84
N TYR A 104 -8.06 9.20 -1.71
CA TYR A 104 -6.92 10.10 -1.51
C TYR A 104 -5.61 9.35 -1.39
N HIS A 105 -5.60 8.21 -0.69
CA HIS A 105 -4.45 7.30 -0.61
C HIS A 105 -4.00 6.84 -2.01
N ASP A 106 -4.93 6.34 -2.83
CA ASP A 106 -4.68 5.90 -4.21
C ASP A 106 -4.14 7.05 -5.10
N ALA A 107 -4.60 8.27 -4.85
CA ALA A 107 -4.11 9.48 -5.50
C ALA A 107 -2.78 10.01 -4.91
N ARG A 108 -2.17 9.29 -3.94
CA ARG A 108 -0.97 9.66 -3.18
C ARG A 108 -1.08 11.01 -2.44
N LYS A 109 -2.30 11.41 -2.11
CA LYS A 109 -2.61 12.58 -1.29
C LYS A 109 -2.72 12.13 0.17
N PHE A 110 -1.56 11.81 0.74
CA PHE A 110 -1.48 11.11 2.03
C PHE A 110 -1.97 11.97 3.20
N GLU A 111 -1.72 13.28 3.17
CA GLU A 111 -2.20 14.19 4.20
C GLU A 111 -3.72 14.21 4.28
N GLU A 112 -4.39 14.34 3.12
CA GLU A 112 -5.85 14.32 3.04
C GLU A 112 -6.39 12.93 3.43
N ALA A 113 -5.75 11.86 2.99
CA ALA A 113 -6.13 10.50 3.36
C ALA A 113 -6.11 10.30 4.87
N VAL A 114 -5.02 10.69 5.54
CA VAL A 114 -4.87 10.60 7.01
C VAL A 114 -5.98 11.36 7.73
N GLN A 115 -6.38 12.56 7.25
CA GLN A 115 -7.47 13.33 7.86
C GLN A 115 -8.80 12.57 7.80
N TYR A 116 -9.14 11.97 6.66
CA TYR A 116 -10.38 11.23 6.51
C TYR A 116 -10.34 9.88 7.23
N TYR A 117 -9.20 9.16 7.23
CA TYR A 117 -9.04 7.96 8.06
C TYR A 117 -9.23 8.25 9.55
N LYS A 118 -8.62 9.31 10.08
CA LYS A 118 -8.82 9.72 11.48
C LYS A 118 -10.30 9.89 11.82
N ARG A 119 -11.03 10.63 10.99
CA ARG A 119 -12.46 10.84 11.19
C ARG A 119 -13.26 9.54 11.09
N GLY A 120 -12.95 8.66 10.15
CA GLY A 120 -13.56 7.33 10.02
C GLY A 120 -13.32 6.47 11.26
N LEU A 121 -12.07 6.46 11.74
CA LEU A 121 -11.65 5.70 12.93
C LEU A 121 -12.17 6.28 14.26
N GLU A 122 -12.61 7.54 14.32
CA GLU A 122 -13.38 8.07 15.46
C GLU A 122 -14.75 7.39 15.56
N VAL A 123 -15.33 6.97 14.44
CA VAL A 123 -16.62 6.28 14.38
C VAL A 123 -16.44 4.77 14.50
N THR A 124 -15.44 4.21 13.81
CA THR A 124 -15.13 2.77 13.78
C THR A 124 -13.71 2.51 14.30
N PRO A 125 -13.44 2.65 15.60
CA PRO A 125 -12.08 2.62 16.15
C PRO A 125 -11.38 1.27 16.01
N LYS A 126 -12.12 0.18 15.74
CA LYS A 126 -11.60 -1.18 15.56
C LYS A 126 -11.45 -1.59 14.10
N ASP A 127 -11.61 -0.66 13.17
CA ASP A 127 -11.37 -0.94 11.75
C ASP A 127 -9.87 -1.09 11.51
N VAL A 128 -9.45 -2.34 11.40
CA VAL A 128 -8.04 -2.74 11.28
C VAL A 128 -7.49 -2.33 9.93
N ASP A 129 -8.27 -2.50 8.86
CA ASP A 129 -7.86 -2.14 7.49
C ASP A 129 -7.63 -0.63 7.38
N ALA A 130 -8.63 0.17 7.74
CA ALA A 130 -8.52 1.62 7.68
C ALA A 130 -7.36 2.17 8.54
N ARG A 131 -7.10 1.55 9.70
CA ARG A 131 -5.97 1.94 10.55
C ARG A 131 -4.64 1.54 9.95
N THR A 132 -4.57 0.39 9.31
CA THR A 132 -3.37 -0.06 8.61
C THR A 132 -3.05 0.86 7.44
N ASP A 133 -4.06 1.21 6.63
CA ASP A 133 -3.91 2.12 5.50
C ASP A 133 -3.51 3.54 5.95
N MET A 134 -4.05 4.02 7.08
CA MET A 134 -3.58 5.26 7.70
C MET A 134 -2.12 5.17 8.11
N GLY A 135 -1.68 4.04 8.66
CA GLY A 135 -0.28 3.78 8.99
C GLY A 135 0.62 3.82 7.77
N ILE A 136 0.16 3.26 6.64
CA ILE A 136 0.87 3.33 5.35
C ILE A 136 1.03 4.79 4.90
N CYS A 137 -0.07 5.57 4.92
CA CYS A 137 0.00 6.99 4.58
C CYS A 137 1.00 7.76 5.44
N LEU A 138 1.01 7.53 6.75
CA LEU A 138 1.96 8.15 7.69
C LEU A 138 3.41 7.78 7.34
N TYR A 139 3.64 6.53 6.99
CA TYR A 139 4.97 6.07 6.57
C TYR A 139 5.44 6.75 5.28
N GLU A 140 4.57 6.86 4.29
CA GLU A 140 4.85 7.57 3.02
C GLU A 140 5.16 9.07 3.23
N MET A 141 4.62 9.65 4.30
CA MET A 141 4.94 11.02 4.73
C MET A 141 6.25 11.11 5.54
N GLY A 142 6.98 10.01 5.74
CA GLY A 142 8.20 9.95 6.53
C GLY A 142 7.97 9.90 8.04
N MET A 143 6.75 9.66 8.49
CA MET A 143 6.34 9.60 9.90
C MET A 143 6.36 8.15 10.42
N ALA A 144 7.53 7.52 10.34
CA ALA A 144 7.69 6.09 10.62
C ALA A 144 7.27 5.67 12.04
N ASP A 145 7.53 6.49 13.04
CA ASP A 145 7.14 6.18 14.43
C ASP A 145 5.61 6.21 14.60
N ASP A 146 4.93 7.17 13.98
CA ASP A 146 3.48 7.25 13.99
C ASP A 146 2.85 6.07 13.22
N ALA A 147 3.45 5.69 12.09
CA ALA A 147 3.04 4.50 11.33
C ALA A 147 3.13 3.23 12.20
N ILE A 148 4.26 3.01 12.87
CA ILE A 148 4.46 1.88 13.80
C ILE A 148 3.38 1.90 14.91
N ALA A 149 3.06 3.07 15.46
CA ALA A 149 2.04 3.19 16.49
C ALA A 149 0.65 2.77 15.95
N GLN A 150 0.29 3.15 14.72
CA GLN A 150 -0.96 2.73 14.10
C GLN A 150 -0.97 1.22 13.82
N PHE A 151 0.10 0.66 13.27
CA PHE A 151 0.20 -0.79 13.02
C PHE A 151 0.09 -1.61 14.31
N ARG A 152 0.77 -1.20 15.39
CA ARG A 152 0.65 -1.87 16.68
C ARG A 152 -0.77 -1.78 17.25
N THR A 153 -1.44 -0.64 17.07
CA THR A 153 -2.83 -0.47 17.48
C THR A 153 -3.76 -1.37 16.66
N SER A 154 -3.57 -1.46 15.34
CA SER A 154 -4.28 -2.41 14.47
C SER A 154 -4.12 -3.84 14.97
N LEU A 155 -2.90 -4.28 15.23
CA LEU A 155 -2.59 -5.63 15.71
C LEU A 155 -3.12 -5.90 17.14
N SER A 156 -3.39 -4.88 17.93
CA SER A 156 -4.08 -5.05 19.22
C SER A 156 -5.56 -5.40 19.06
N TYR A 157 -6.18 -5.03 17.94
CA TYR A 157 -7.57 -5.39 17.60
C TYR A 157 -7.64 -6.70 16.83
N ASP A 158 -6.74 -6.92 15.87
CA ASP A 158 -6.62 -8.18 15.14
C ASP A 158 -5.14 -8.61 15.03
N PRO A 159 -4.67 -9.48 15.92
CA PRO A 159 -3.31 -10.03 15.87
C PRO A 159 -3.02 -10.89 14.63
N ASN A 160 -4.07 -11.33 13.91
CA ASN A 160 -3.96 -12.20 12.75
C ASN A 160 -3.95 -11.43 11.43
N HIS A 161 -4.02 -10.11 11.45
CA HIS A 161 -3.97 -9.29 10.26
C HIS A 161 -2.55 -9.27 9.67
N TRP A 162 -2.25 -10.24 8.79
CA TRP A 162 -0.90 -10.45 8.25
C TRP A 162 -0.37 -9.25 7.45
N GLN A 163 -1.24 -8.49 6.79
CA GLN A 163 -0.86 -7.27 6.04
C GLN A 163 -0.24 -6.22 6.97
N THR A 164 -0.80 -6.05 8.17
CA THR A 164 -0.23 -5.13 9.18
C THR A 164 1.14 -5.61 9.67
N TRP A 165 1.32 -6.93 9.89
CA TRP A 165 2.63 -7.50 10.22
C TRP A 165 3.64 -7.26 9.11
N LEU A 166 3.22 -7.42 7.85
CA LEU A 166 4.07 -7.15 6.69
C LEU A 166 4.56 -5.69 6.70
N ASN A 167 3.65 -4.73 6.80
CA ASN A 167 3.98 -3.31 6.80
C ASN A 167 4.88 -2.93 8.00
N LEU A 168 4.58 -3.46 9.17
CA LEU A 168 5.39 -3.25 10.37
C LEU A 168 6.82 -3.78 10.18
N GLY A 169 6.97 -4.97 9.60
CA GLY A 169 8.27 -5.56 9.27
C GLY A 169 9.07 -4.72 8.26
N VAL A 170 8.40 -4.18 7.26
CA VAL A 170 9.00 -3.28 6.26
C VAL A 170 9.56 -2.02 6.94
N VAL A 171 8.78 -1.35 7.79
CA VAL A 171 9.23 -0.14 8.49
C VAL A 171 10.41 -0.44 9.42
N TYR A 172 10.37 -1.56 10.16
CA TYR A 172 11.50 -1.95 11.00
C TYR A 172 12.76 -2.22 10.19
N LEU A 173 12.64 -2.90 9.05
CA LEU A 173 13.80 -3.26 8.25
C LEU A 173 14.45 -2.05 7.59
N PHE A 174 13.64 -1.21 6.93
CA PHE A 174 14.17 -0.21 6.01
C PHE A 174 14.35 1.17 6.63
N ASP A 175 13.51 1.51 7.63
CA ASP A 175 13.60 2.82 8.28
C ASP A 175 14.29 2.75 9.65
N LYS A 176 13.87 1.82 10.50
CA LYS A 176 14.43 1.67 11.83
C LYS A 176 15.72 0.86 11.87
N HIS A 177 16.05 0.13 10.82
CA HIS A 177 17.17 -0.80 10.75
C HIS A 177 17.16 -1.83 11.89
N ASP A 178 15.98 -2.09 12.47
CA ASP A 178 15.78 -3.11 13.48
C ASP A 178 15.49 -4.45 12.80
N VAL A 179 16.60 -5.11 12.44
CA VAL A 179 16.56 -6.39 11.71
C VAL A 179 15.90 -7.49 12.53
N LYS A 180 15.99 -7.40 13.88
CA LYS A 180 15.34 -8.38 14.76
C LYS A 180 13.82 -8.20 14.72
N ALA A 181 13.33 -7.00 14.99
CA ALA A 181 11.88 -6.71 14.96
C ALA A 181 11.28 -6.97 13.58
N ALA A 182 12.00 -6.65 12.49
CA ALA A 182 11.59 -6.98 11.15
C ALA A 182 11.47 -8.49 10.91
N SER A 183 12.46 -9.28 11.38
CA SER A 183 12.42 -10.74 11.27
C SER A 183 11.23 -11.32 12.03
N ASP A 184 11.00 -10.87 13.27
CA ASP A 184 9.89 -11.34 14.11
C ASP A 184 8.52 -11.03 13.44
N ALA A 185 8.39 -9.85 12.79
CA ALA A 185 7.19 -9.49 12.05
C ALA A 185 6.97 -10.36 10.80
N PHE A 186 8.04 -10.65 10.03
CA PHE A 186 7.94 -11.51 8.86
C PHE A 186 7.73 -12.98 9.23
N ASP A 187 8.16 -13.42 10.41
CA ASP A 187 7.81 -14.74 10.95
C ASP A 187 6.28 -14.85 11.14
N LYS A 188 5.64 -13.77 11.61
CA LYS A 188 4.18 -13.68 11.71
C LYS A 188 3.49 -13.68 10.34
N VAL A 189 4.06 -13.02 9.35
CA VAL A 189 3.53 -13.10 7.98
C VAL A 189 3.56 -14.53 7.46
N GLU A 190 4.68 -15.25 7.68
CA GLU A 190 4.81 -16.65 7.25
C GLU A 190 3.83 -17.59 7.97
N GLU A 191 3.64 -17.38 9.28
CA GLU A 191 2.68 -18.14 10.08
C GLU A 191 1.23 -17.95 9.59
N LEU A 192 0.85 -16.68 9.31
CA LEU A 192 -0.54 -16.31 9.00
C LEU A 192 -0.87 -16.45 7.52
N ASN A 193 0.11 -16.28 6.65
CA ASN A 193 -0.02 -16.39 5.19
C ASN A 193 1.19 -17.12 4.58
N PRO A 194 1.30 -18.46 4.77
CA PRO A 194 2.45 -19.23 4.26
C PRO A 194 2.59 -19.23 2.74
N GLY A 195 1.52 -18.85 2.02
CA GLY A 195 1.51 -18.71 0.57
C GLY A 195 1.93 -17.34 0.05
N PHE A 196 2.39 -16.43 0.91
CA PHE A 196 2.81 -15.09 0.48
C PHE A 196 4.07 -15.18 -0.40
N LYS A 197 3.90 -14.86 -1.68
CA LYS A 197 4.91 -15.13 -2.73
C LYS A 197 6.23 -14.37 -2.51
N ASP A 198 6.15 -13.24 -1.83
CA ASP A 198 7.27 -12.32 -1.70
C ASP A 198 8.06 -12.51 -0.38
N LEU A 199 7.62 -13.45 0.45
CA LEU A 199 8.30 -13.80 1.70
C LEU A 199 9.78 -14.19 1.50
N PRO A 200 10.17 -14.98 0.48
CA PRO A 200 11.57 -15.30 0.23
C PRO A 200 12.45 -14.06 0.00
N LEU A 201 11.91 -13.02 -0.65
CA LEU A 201 12.62 -11.77 -0.89
C LEU A 201 12.83 -10.98 0.40
N LEU A 202 11.84 -10.94 1.26
CA LEU A 202 11.93 -10.30 2.58
C LEU A 202 12.97 -11.04 3.45
N ARG A 203 13.02 -12.37 3.38
CA ARG A 203 14.04 -13.18 4.07
C ARG A 203 15.45 -12.87 3.57
N GLU A 204 15.63 -12.74 2.26
CA GLU A 204 16.92 -12.36 1.68
C GLU A 204 17.31 -10.93 2.08
N ALA A 205 16.38 -9.99 2.15
CA ALA A 205 16.62 -8.64 2.64
C ALA A 205 17.07 -8.63 4.11
N ILE A 206 16.45 -9.42 4.97
CA ILE A 206 16.87 -9.64 6.37
C ILE A 206 18.31 -10.19 6.43
N LYS A 207 18.61 -11.20 5.61
CA LYS A 207 19.96 -11.80 5.57
C LYS A 207 21.01 -10.79 5.15
N LYS A 208 20.73 -9.99 4.13
CA LYS A 208 21.63 -8.90 3.68
C LYS A 208 21.81 -7.85 4.78
N ALA A 209 20.74 -7.41 5.43
CA ALA A 209 20.81 -6.44 6.51
C ALA A 209 21.66 -6.94 7.70
N ARG A 210 21.53 -8.24 8.06
CA ARG A 210 22.39 -8.87 9.09
C ARG A 210 23.87 -8.89 8.69
N ALA A 211 24.17 -9.15 7.43
CA ALA A 211 25.54 -9.22 6.92
C ALA A 211 26.21 -7.83 6.82
N SER A 212 25.42 -6.77 6.60
CA SER A 212 25.93 -5.39 6.46
C SER A 212 26.24 -4.73 7.80
N GLY A 213 25.78 -5.30 8.93
CA GLY A 213 25.88 -4.69 10.24
C GLY A 213 24.99 -3.43 10.41
N PRO A 214 24.93 -2.85 11.59
CA PRO A 214 24.19 -1.60 11.79
C PRO A 214 24.83 -0.48 10.96
N PRO A 215 24.03 0.49 10.45
CA PRO A 215 24.55 1.64 9.75
C PRO A 215 25.52 2.39 10.66
N GLN A 216 26.74 2.66 10.14
CA GLN A 216 27.70 3.44 10.90
C GLN A 216 27.16 4.86 11.05
N ALA A 217 27.01 5.32 12.29
CA ALA A 217 26.65 6.70 12.58
C ALA A 217 27.76 7.61 12.02
N SER A 218 27.38 8.41 11.04
CA SER A 218 28.23 9.45 10.46
C SER A 218 27.95 10.79 11.13
#